data_3057a46722051213d73e66ba27064f54
#
_entry.id   3057a46722051213d73e66ba27064f54
#
_cell.length_a   1.000
_cell.length_b   1.000
_cell.length_c   1.000
_cell.angle_alpha   90.00
_cell.angle_beta   90.00
_cell.angle_gamma   90.00
#
_symmetry.space_group_name_H-M   'P 1'
#
loop_
_entity.id
_entity.type
_entity.pdbx_description
1 polymer ?
#
loop_
_entity_poly.entity_id
_entity_poly.type
_entity_poly.pdbx_seq_one_letter_code
_entity_poly.pdbx_strand_id
1 'polypeptide(L)'
;MSLPSDKPLQKLQFYVTTGYSCGYLPNKLAQSLIASPQHLIDANVYSGLIQQGFRRSGKFAYRPHCESCRECIPVRVISEEFIPNRSQKRAYKQHQNLVVSIKLVAFYEEHYALYAAYQKSRHLDEKPNVSDAQEQDDAEQYRNFLCQTNVESVMVEFREADELKMVSVIDLVSDGISAVYTFYDTTDNKTSFGTSHKRASYGTYNVLWQIEWARSLNLPYLYLGYWIKDSQKMAYKQNFKPLEKLIDGEWSK
;
A
#
# COMPACT_ATOMS: atom_id res chain seq x y z
N MET A 1 26.44 -8.98 43.45
CA MET A 1 25.59 -7.91 42.93
C MET A 1 26.10 -7.52 41.56
N SER A 2 25.51 -8.02 40.50
CA SER A 2 25.87 -7.64 39.13
C SER A 2 25.16 -6.33 38.80
N LEU A 3 25.93 -5.31 38.40
CA LEU A 3 25.44 -4.04 37.95
C LEU A 3 24.59 -4.25 36.67
N PRO A 4 23.45 -3.54 36.48
CA PRO A 4 22.72 -3.58 35.23
C PRO A 4 23.64 -3.09 34.11
N SER A 5 23.79 -3.86 33.06
CA SER A 5 24.51 -3.41 31.89
C SER A 5 23.75 -2.24 31.28
N ASP A 6 24.31 -1.05 31.37
CA ASP A 6 23.86 0.13 30.60
C ASP A 6 24.05 -0.14 29.11
N LYS A 7 23.08 -0.84 28.50
CA LYS A 7 22.99 -0.85 27.04
C LYS A 7 22.62 0.56 26.61
N PRO A 8 23.39 1.23 25.75
CA PRO A 8 23.05 2.54 25.29
C PRO A 8 21.65 2.49 24.67
N LEU A 9 20.75 3.36 25.11
CA LEU A 9 19.42 3.51 24.51
C LEU A 9 19.59 3.85 23.03
N GLN A 10 19.35 2.87 22.17
CA GLN A 10 19.38 3.08 20.74
C GLN A 10 18.21 3.99 20.37
N LYS A 11 18.51 5.14 19.76
CA LYS A 11 17.52 6.11 19.29
C LYS A 11 17.28 5.91 17.80
N LEU A 12 16.02 6.04 17.39
CA LEU A 12 15.68 6.10 15.98
C LEU A 12 16.34 7.34 15.34
N GLN A 13 17.02 7.14 14.24
CA GLN A 13 17.70 8.16 13.46
C GLN A 13 17.07 8.25 12.06
N PHE A 14 17.28 9.36 11.38
CA PHE A 14 16.71 9.59 10.07
C PHE A 14 17.79 9.97 9.07
N TYR A 15 17.81 9.31 7.92
CA TYR A 15 18.80 9.50 6.87
C TYR A 15 18.13 9.81 5.55
N VAL A 16 18.66 10.80 4.83
CA VAL A 16 18.22 11.14 3.49
C VAL A 16 18.99 10.30 2.48
N THR A 17 18.27 9.69 1.52
CA THR A 17 18.91 8.93 0.42
C THR A 17 19.61 9.86 -0.57
N THR A 18 20.51 9.31 -1.38
CA THR A 18 20.92 9.95 -2.63
C THR A 18 19.73 10.18 -3.54
N GLY A 19 19.85 11.14 -4.48
CA GLY A 19 18.80 11.41 -5.48
C GLY A 19 18.62 10.23 -6.45
N TYR A 20 17.37 9.92 -6.79
CA TYR A 20 16.99 8.92 -7.79
C TYR A 20 15.84 9.44 -8.66
N SER A 21 15.58 8.79 -9.81
CA SER A 21 14.48 9.18 -10.69
C SER A 21 13.13 9.02 -9.99
N CYS A 22 12.27 10.05 -10.08
CA CYS A 22 10.95 10.01 -9.48
C CYS A 22 10.04 9.01 -10.22
N GLY A 23 9.47 8.04 -9.51
CA GLY A 23 8.55 7.05 -10.08
C GLY A 23 7.12 7.58 -10.35
N TYR A 24 6.83 8.85 -10.00
CA TYR A 24 5.49 9.43 -10.12
C TYR A 24 5.40 10.59 -11.12
N LEU A 25 6.41 11.42 -11.17
CA LEU A 25 6.45 12.62 -11.99
C LEU A 25 7.67 12.55 -12.93
N PRO A 26 7.49 12.78 -14.24
CA PRO A 26 8.58 12.73 -15.20
C PRO A 26 9.61 13.86 -14.92
N ASN A 27 10.86 13.57 -15.23
CA ASN A 27 11.97 14.54 -15.15
C ASN A 27 12.17 15.18 -13.76
N LYS A 28 11.76 14.48 -12.69
CA LYS A 28 12.00 14.90 -11.31
C LYS A 28 12.99 13.97 -10.62
N LEU A 29 13.82 14.53 -9.75
CA LEU A 29 14.63 13.77 -8.80
C LEU A 29 13.85 13.60 -7.49
N ALA A 30 13.88 12.40 -6.97
CA ALA A 30 13.28 12.04 -5.68
C ALA A 30 14.37 11.72 -4.67
N GLN A 31 14.07 11.99 -3.40
CA GLN A 31 14.83 11.58 -2.23
C GLN A 31 13.84 11.12 -1.17
N SER A 32 14.28 10.18 -0.35
CA SER A 32 13.51 9.67 0.77
C SER A 32 14.23 9.89 2.08
N LEU A 33 13.48 10.24 3.12
CA LEU A 33 13.92 10.19 4.50
C LEU A 33 13.61 8.80 5.05
N ILE A 34 14.61 8.05 5.47
CA ILE A 34 14.51 6.69 5.98
C ILE A 34 14.74 6.67 7.48
N ALA A 35 13.85 6.00 8.22
CA ALA A 35 14.02 5.74 9.64
C ALA A 35 14.91 4.51 9.87
N SER A 36 15.88 4.62 10.79
CA SER A 36 16.89 3.59 11.08
C SER A 36 17.27 3.62 12.57
N PRO A 37 17.68 2.51 13.18
CA PRO A 37 17.77 1.18 12.58
C PRO A 37 16.40 0.50 12.52
N GLN A 38 16.22 -0.38 11.53
CA GLN A 38 14.93 -1.03 11.23
C GLN A 38 14.34 -1.84 12.38
N HIS A 39 15.21 -2.49 13.19
CA HIS A 39 14.77 -3.34 14.30
C HIS A 39 14.12 -2.57 15.46
N LEU A 40 14.22 -1.24 15.47
CA LEU A 40 13.53 -0.37 16.42
C LEU A 40 12.14 0.06 15.92
N ILE A 41 11.78 -0.27 14.66
CA ILE A 41 10.50 0.08 14.07
C ILE A 41 9.53 -1.08 14.32
N ASP A 42 8.98 -1.13 15.51
CA ASP A 42 7.86 -2.02 15.87
C ASP A 42 6.50 -1.37 15.53
N ALA A 43 5.40 -2.04 15.85
CA ALA A 43 4.05 -1.57 15.58
C ALA A 43 3.75 -0.20 16.24
N ASN A 44 4.24 0.04 17.46
CA ASN A 44 4.01 1.30 18.18
C ASN A 44 4.79 2.46 17.56
N VAL A 45 6.07 2.23 17.28
CA VAL A 45 6.93 3.23 16.61
C VAL A 45 6.38 3.55 15.22
N TYR A 46 5.97 2.53 14.47
CA TYR A 46 5.40 2.73 13.14
C TYR A 46 4.07 3.50 13.18
N SER A 47 3.22 3.26 14.19
CA SER A 47 2.00 4.04 14.40
C SER A 47 2.28 5.53 14.58
N GLY A 48 3.36 5.90 15.28
CA GLY A 48 3.80 7.30 15.36
C GLY A 48 4.40 7.83 14.04
N LEU A 49 5.14 7.00 13.32
CA LEU A 49 5.75 7.38 12.05
C LEU A 49 4.72 7.62 10.94
N ILE A 50 3.68 6.78 10.84
CA ILE A 50 2.65 6.93 9.80
C ILE A 50 1.85 8.24 9.98
N GLN A 51 1.61 8.67 11.22
CA GLN A 51 1.00 9.95 11.52
C GLN A 51 1.86 11.13 11.06
N GLN A 52 3.18 10.95 10.97
CA GLN A 52 4.14 11.91 10.41
C GLN A 52 4.37 11.73 8.89
N GLY A 53 3.52 10.97 8.22
CA GLY A 53 3.54 10.77 6.78
C GLY A 53 4.52 9.70 6.28
N PHE A 54 5.10 8.88 7.16
CA PHE A 54 5.92 7.75 6.74
C PHE A 54 5.07 6.63 6.17
N ARG A 55 5.70 5.82 5.33
CA ARG A 55 5.17 4.59 4.75
C ARG A 55 6.21 3.48 4.94
N ARG A 56 5.79 2.24 4.72
CA ARG A 56 6.64 1.07 4.83
C ARG A 56 6.94 0.44 3.48
N SER A 57 8.14 -0.07 3.33
CA SER A 57 8.55 -0.97 2.25
C SER A 57 9.40 -2.07 2.88
N GLY A 58 8.86 -3.29 3.00
CA GLY A 58 9.48 -4.34 3.80
C GLY A 58 9.65 -3.89 5.27
N LYS A 59 10.86 -3.99 5.78
CA LYS A 59 11.22 -3.55 7.14
C LYS A 59 11.58 -2.06 7.24
N PHE A 60 11.63 -1.36 6.11
CA PHE A 60 12.01 0.05 6.08
C PHE A 60 10.80 0.97 6.20
N ALA A 61 10.87 1.97 7.07
CA ALA A 61 9.93 3.08 7.07
C ALA A 61 10.59 4.31 6.41
N TYR A 62 9.85 4.95 5.52
CA TYR A 62 10.35 6.07 4.73
C TYR A 62 9.25 7.10 4.44
N ARG A 63 9.66 8.32 4.13
CA ARG A 63 8.79 9.33 3.50
C ARG A 63 9.55 10.13 2.45
N PRO A 64 8.87 10.69 1.44
CA PRO A 64 9.49 11.60 0.47
C PRO A 64 10.14 12.79 1.17
N HIS A 65 11.34 13.15 0.72
CA HIS A 65 12.12 14.28 1.22
C HIS A 65 12.91 14.95 0.09
N CYS A 66 12.21 15.24 -1.01
CA CYS A 66 12.83 15.83 -2.19
C CYS A 66 13.22 17.29 -1.93
N GLU A 67 14.36 17.76 -2.47
CA GLU A 67 14.83 19.13 -2.29
C GLU A 67 13.85 20.16 -2.89
N SER A 68 13.38 19.91 -4.11
CA SER A 68 12.62 20.88 -4.91
C SER A 68 11.14 20.49 -5.14
N CYS A 69 10.60 19.47 -4.42
CA CYS A 69 9.26 18.98 -4.68
C CYS A 69 8.55 18.57 -3.38
N ARG A 70 7.25 18.93 -3.26
CA ARG A 70 6.38 18.59 -2.12
C ARG A 70 5.04 17.99 -2.55
N GLU A 71 4.97 17.42 -3.76
CA GLU A 71 3.72 16.90 -4.36
C GLU A 71 3.22 15.59 -3.72
N CYS A 72 4.09 14.85 -3.03
CA CYS A 72 3.71 13.61 -2.36
C CYS A 72 3.04 13.90 -1.02
N ILE A 73 1.75 14.18 -1.04
CA ILE A 73 0.96 14.53 0.14
C ILE A 73 0.42 13.26 0.78
N PRO A 74 0.77 12.93 2.04
CA PRO A 74 0.15 11.82 2.75
C PRO A 74 -1.34 12.06 2.95
N VAL A 75 -2.16 11.01 2.73
CA VAL A 75 -3.62 11.14 2.86
C VAL A 75 -4.20 9.95 3.63
N ARG A 76 -5.28 10.24 4.39
CA ARG A 76 -6.08 9.25 5.09
C ARG A 76 -7.57 9.56 4.97
N VAL A 77 -8.38 8.52 4.90
CA VAL A 77 -9.84 8.62 4.90
C VAL A 77 -10.35 8.55 6.34
N ILE A 78 -11.32 9.39 6.69
CA ILE A 78 -12.03 9.27 7.97
C ILE A 78 -13.10 8.19 7.80
N SER A 79 -12.86 7.02 8.38
CA SER A 79 -13.65 5.82 8.12
C SER A 79 -15.12 5.99 8.54
N GLU A 80 -15.40 6.54 9.70
CA GLU A 80 -16.77 6.71 10.21
C GLU A 80 -17.62 7.68 9.38
N GLU A 81 -17.01 8.76 8.89
CA GLU A 81 -17.70 9.79 8.10
C GLU A 81 -17.84 9.44 6.61
N PHE A 82 -17.14 8.39 6.14
CA PHE A 82 -17.12 8.07 4.72
C PHE A 82 -18.49 7.58 4.22
N ILE A 83 -18.99 8.21 3.15
CA ILE A 83 -20.22 7.81 2.46
C ILE A 83 -19.88 7.53 1.00
N PRO A 84 -20.04 6.28 0.53
CA PRO A 84 -19.71 5.93 -0.84
C PRO A 84 -20.67 6.60 -1.83
N ASN A 85 -20.12 7.17 -2.88
CA ASN A 85 -20.88 7.73 -3.99
C ASN A 85 -21.51 6.62 -4.88
N ARG A 86 -22.31 7.02 -5.89
CA ARG A 86 -23.03 6.09 -6.74
C ARG A 86 -22.11 5.10 -7.50
N SER A 87 -20.95 5.56 -7.98
CA SER A 87 -20.00 4.69 -8.70
C SER A 87 -19.29 3.73 -7.76
N GLN A 88 -18.94 4.18 -6.56
CA GLN A 88 -18.35 3.36 -5.51
C GLN A 88 -19.32 2.28 -5.01
N LYS A 89 -20.59 2.62 -4.79
CA LYS A 89 -21.64 1.64 -4.45
C LYS A 89 -21.79 0.56 -5.52
N ARG A 90 -21.69 0.93 -6.81
CA ARG A 90 -21.72 -0.06 -7.90
C ARG A 90 -20.49 -0.97 -7.89
N ALA A 91 -19.29 -0.39 -7.69
CA ALA A 91 -18.06 -1.16 -7.58
C ALA A 91 -18.12 -2.15 -6.41
N TYR A 92 -18.60 -1.71 -5.25
CA TYR A 92 -18.77 -2.58 -4.08
C TYR A 92 -19.75 -3.72 -4.35
N LYS A 93 -20.93 -3.41 -4.91
CA LYS A 93 -21.94 -4.41 -5.25
C LYS A 93 -21.45 -5.44 -6.29
N GLN A 94 -20.58 -5.04 -7.21
CA GLN A 94 -20.03 -5.93 -8.24
C GLN A 94 -19.19 -7.07 -7.64
N HIS A 95 -18.55 -6.83 -6.50
CA HIS A 95 -17.60 -7.76 -5.86
C HIS A 95 -18.06 -8.23 -4.48
N GLN A 96 -19.32 -8.03 -4.13
CA GLN A 96 -19.86 -8.42 -2.81
C GLN A 96 -19.89 -9.93 -2.56
N ASN A 97 -19.76 -10.74 -3.62
CA ASN A 97 -19.72 -12.21 -3.56
C ASN A 97 -18.30 -12.76 -3.36
N LEU A 98 -17.28 -11.91 -3.33
CA LEU A 98 -15.94 -12.36 -3.04
C LEU A 98 -15.84 -12.89 -1.59
N VAL A 99 -15.31 -14.08 -1.45
CA VAL A 99 -14.98 -14.66 -0.15
C VAL A 99 -13.66 -14.06 0.32
N VAL A 100 -13.68 -13.49 1.53
CA VAL A 100 -12.52 -12.81 2.11
C VAL A 100 -11.90 -13.65 3.20
N SER A 101 -10.58 -13.85 3.18
CA SER A 101 -9.82 -14.49 4.23
C SER A 101 -8.57 -13.69 4.61
N ILE A 102 -8.28 -13.64 5.90
CA ILE A 102 -7.10 -12.97 6.45
C ILE A 102 -6.02 -14.03 6.68
N LYS A 103 -4.82 -13.77 6.15
CA LYS A 103 -3.65 -14.64 6.25
C LYS A 103 -2.51 -13.92 6.96
N LEU A 104 -1.64 -14.68 7.57
CA LEU A 104 -0.36 -14.18 8.04
C LEU A 104 0.49 -13.72 6.87
N VAL A 105 1.34 -12.71 7.12
CA VAL A 105 2.30 -12.27 6.11
C VAL A 105 3.36 -13.36 5.90
N ALA A 106 3.34 -13.97 4.73
CA ALA A 106 4.28 -15.02 4.31
C ALA A 106 4.38 -15.06 2.79
N PHE A 107 5.34 -15.83 2.28
CA PHE A 107 5.40 -16.12 0.87
C PHE A 107 4.44 -17.26 0.54
N TYR A 108 3.50 -16.99 -0.36
CA TYR A 108 2.56 -17.97 -0.94
C TYR A 108 2.79 -17.97 -2.46
N GLU A 109 2.99 -19.14 -3.05
CA GLU A 109 3.22 -19.29 -4.50
C GLU A 109 2.08 -18.67 -5.33
N GLU A 110 0.82 -18.90 -4.93
CA GLU A 110 -0.35 -18.37 -5.61
C GLU A 110 -0.41 -16.84 -5.55
N HIS A 111 -0.03 -16.22 -4.41
CA HIS A 111 0.06 -14.77 -4.29
C HIS A 111 1.15 -14.21 -5.20
N TYR A 112 2.32 -14.88 -5.23
CA TYR A 112 3.41 -14.44 -6.09
C TYR A 112 3.04 -14.54 -7.57
N ALA A 113 2.39 -15.62 -8.00
CA ALA A 113 1.91 -15.78 -9.37
C ALA A 113 0.95 -14.65 -9.78
N LEU A 114 -0.01 -14.30 -8.91
CA LEU A 114 -0.92 -13.18 -9.14
C LEU A 114 -0.19 -11.84 -9.18
N TYR A 115 0.79 -11.63 -8.27
CA TYR A 115 1.62 -10.41 -8.25
C TYR A 115 2.42 -10.26 -9.53
N ALA A 116 3.11 -11.30 -9.99
CA ALA A 116 3.91 -11.29 -11.21
C ALA A 116 3.03 -10.98 -12.44
N ALA A 117 1.85 -11.61 -12.55
CA ALA A 117 0.90 -11.34 -13.61
C ALA A 117 0.41 -9.87 -13.57
N TYR A 118 0.11 -9.35 -12.38
CA TYR A 118 -0.29 -7.96 -12.17
C TYR A 118 0.82 -6.98 -12.58
N GLN A 119 2.07 -7.22 -12.15
CA GLN A 119 3.22 -6.39 -12.52
C GLN A 119 3.43 -6.37 -14.03
N LYS A 120 3.44 -7.54 -14.67
CA LYS A 120 3.55 -7.66 -16.14
C LYS A 120 2.47 -6.86 -16.87
N SER A 121 1.23 -6.85 -16.36
CA SER A 121 0.13 -6.09 -16.97
C SER A 121 0.30 -4.57 -16.85
N ARG A 122 1.10 -4.09 -15.89
CA ARG A 122 1.34 -2.67 -15.62
C ARG A 122 2.57 -2.12 -16.33
N HIS A 123 3.50 -3.00 -16.73
CA HIS A 123 4.78 -2.68 -17.36
C HIS A 123 4.89 -3.28 -18.77
N LEU A 124 3.80 -3.22 -19.55
CA LEU A 124 3.69 -3.76 -20.92
C LEU A 124 4.76 -3.26 -21.90
N ASP A 125 5.48 -2.19 -21.58
CA ASP A 125 6.50 -1.58 -22.44
C ASP A 125 7.93 -2.11 -22.17
N GLU A 126 8.14 -2.98 -21.17
CA GLU A 126 9.46 -3.51 -20.80
C GLU A 126 9.58 -4.99 -21.14
N LYS A 127 10.30 -5.26 -22.23
CA LYS A 127 10.93 -6.48 -22.77
C LYS A 127 10.27 -7.87 -22.58
N PRO A 128 10.07 -8.61 -23.69
CA PRO A 128 9.35 -9.90 -23.68
C PRO A 128 10.18 -11.13 -23.24
N ASN A 129 11.45 -11.01 -22.90
CA ASN A 129 12.30 -12.13 -22.49
C ASN A 129 12.84 -11.93 -21.07
N VAL A 130 12.15 -12.51 -20.10
CA VAL A 130 12.62 -12.61 -18.72
C VAL A 130 13.49 -13.86 -18.62
N SER A 131 14.71 -13.73 -18.10
CA SER A 131 15.59 -14.88 -17.81
C SER A 131 15.24 -15.49 -16.45
N ASP A 132 15.58 -16.76 -16.22
CA ASP A 132 15.39 -17.43 -14.92
C ASP A 132 16.02 -16.63 -13.75
N ALA A 133 17.15 -15.97 -13.99
CA ALA A 133 17.80 -15.10 -13.01
C ALA A 133 16.94 -13.85 -12.68
N GLN A 134 16.23 -13.30 -13.67
CA GLN A 134 15.32 -12.17 -13.46
C GLN A 134 14.09 -12.59 -12.66
N GLU A 135 13.54 -13.77 -12.92
CA GLU A 135 12.39 -14.29 -12.13
C GLU A 135 12.76 -14.53 -10.67
N GLN A 136 13.99 -15.01 -10.40
CA GLN A 136 14.49 -15.17 -9.04
C GLN A 136 14.66 -13.82 -8.32
N ASP A 137 15.20 -12.81 -9.02
CA ASP A 137 15.34 -11.45 -8.47
C ASP A 137 13.98 -10.82 -8.17
N ASP A 138 13.00 -10.98 -9.07
CA ASP A 138 11.64 -10.49 -8.89
C ASP A 138 10.94 -11.16 -7.69
N ALA A 139 11.15 -12.48 -7.49
CA ALA A 139 10.61 -13.19 -6.34
C ALA A 139 11.28 -12.76 -5.03
N GLU A 140 12.58 -12.47 -5.03
CA GLU A 140 13.28 -11.95 -3.87
C GLU A 140 12.83 -10.51 -3.55
N GLN A 141 12.65 -9.66 -4.54
CA GLN A 141 12.09 -8.33 -4.38
C GLN A 141 10.66 -8.39 -3.77
N TYR A 142 9.81 -9.30 -4.25
CA TYR A 142 8.49 -9.53 -3.69
C TYR A 142 8.57 -9.93 -2.21
N ARG A 143 9.45 -10.89 -1.86
CA ARG A 143 9.66 -11.31 -0.46
C ARG A 143 10.12 -10.15 0.41
N ASN A 144 11.10 -9.40 -0.04
CA ASN A 144 11.68 -8.28 0.70
C ASN A 144 10.68 -7.12 0.88
N PHE A 145 9.86 -6.84 -0.12
CA PHE A 145 8.92 -5.74 -0.11
C PHE A 145 7.62 -6.06 0.64
N LEU A 146 7.03 -7.25 0.40
CA LEU A 146 5.68 -7.56 0.90
C LEU A 146 5.65 -8.60 2.01
N CYS A 147 6.60 -9.58 2.02
CA CYS A 147 6.57 -10.67 2.97
C CYS A 147 7.44 -10.44 4.22
N GLN A 148 8.25 -9.38 4.24
CA GLN A 148 9.03 -9.01 5.43
C GLN A 148 8.40 -7.81 6.13
N THR A 149 8.22 -7.92 7.45
CA THR A 149 7.65 -6.86 8.27
C THR A 149 8.16 -6.93 9.70
N ASN A 150 8.29 -5.79 10.36
CA ASN A 150 8.52 -5.65 11.80
C ASN A 150 7.29 -5.09 12.52
N VAL A 151 6.20 -4.83 11.77
CA VAL A 151 4.97 -4.25 12.28
C VAL A 151 3.82 -5.24 12.15
N GLU A 152 2.70 -4.95 12.79
CA GLU A 152 1.52 -5.80 12.70
C GLU A 152 0.91 -5.69 11.30
N SER A 153 1.01 -6.77 10.54
CA SER A 153 0.61 -6.81 9.14
C SER A 153 -0.14 -8.09 8.81
N VAL A 154 -1.06 -7.98 7.86
CA VAL A 154 -1.82 -9.12 7.32
C VAL A 154 -1.85 -9.09 5.80
N MET A 155 -2.05 -10.26 5.21
CA MET A 155 -2.46 -10.43 3.81
C MET A 155 -3.93 -10.79 3.77
N VAL A 156 -4.71 -10.06 2.98
CA VAL A 156 -6.14 -10.32 2.80
C VAL A 156 -6.35 -10.85 1.39
N GLU A 157 -6.83 -12.09 1.31
CA GLU A 157 -7.23 -12.73 0.07
C GLU A 157 -8.70 -12.45 -0.25
N PHE A 158 -8.97 -12.27 -1.53
CA PHE A 158 -10.32 -12.14 -2.07
C PHE A 158 -10.49 -13.19 -3.18
N ARG A 159 -11.40 -14.13 -2.99
CA ARG A 159 -11.62 -15.25 -3.90
C ARG A 159 -13.03 -15.26 -4.48
N GLU A 160 -13.13 -15.67 -5.73
CA GLU A 160 -14.40 -15.99 -6.39
C GLU A 160 -14.35 -17.46 -6.81
N ALA A 161 -15.28 -18.28 -6.30
CA ALA A 161 -15.31 -19.72 -6.56
C ALA A 161 -13.93 -20.41 -6.44
N ASP A 162 -13.25 -20.18 -5.32
CA ASP A 162 -11.90 -20.68 -5.00
C ASP A 162 -10.74 -20.05 -5.81
N GLU A 163 -11.01 -19.27 -6.85
CA GLU A 163 -9.99 -18.56 -7.63
C GLU A 163 -9.56 -17.28 -6.92
N LEU A 164 -8.24 -17.10 -6.75
CA LEU A 164 -7.67 -15.89 -6.14
C LEU A 164 -7.78 -14.70 -7.09
N LYS A 165 -8.61 -13.72 -6.75
CA LYS A 165 -8.84 -12.52 -7.56
C LYS A 165 -8.03 -11.31 -7.11
N MET A 166 -7.75 -11.20 -5.82
CA MET A 166 -7.03 -10.03 -5.29
C MET A 166 -6.35 -10.39 -3.97
N VAL A 167 -5.21 -9.75 -3.73
CA VAL A 167 -4.51 -9.76 -2.43
C VAL A 167 -4.21 -8.33 -2.02
N SER A 168 -4.44 -8.03 -0.75
CA SER A 168 -4.07 -6.76 -0.12
C SER A 168 -3.15 -7.00 1.05
N VAL A 169 -2.01 -6.30 1.07
CA VAL A 169 -1.12 -6.22 2.23
C VAL A 169 -1.50 -4.98 3.02
N ILE A 170 -1.81 -5.17 4.29
CA ILE A 170 -2.36 -4.14 5.17
C ILE A 170 -1.60 -4.16 6.48
N ASP A 171 -1.23 -2.98 6.98
CA ASP A 171 -0.68 -2.83 8.33
C ASP A 171 -1.76 -2.33 9.28
N LEU A 172 -1.80 -2.90 10.48
CA LEU A 172 -2.60 -2.43 11.59
C LEU A 172 -1.79 -1.41 12.38
N VAL A 173 -2.35 -0.23 12.60
CA VAL A 173 -1.75 0.85 13.38
C VAL A 173 -2.70 1.31 14.48
N SER A 174 -2.21 2.02 15.49
CA SER A 174 -2.95 2.35 16.70
C SER A 174 -4.29 3.06 16.47
N ASP A 175 -4.41 3.84 15.40
CA ASP A 175 -5.59 4.65 15.07
C ASP A 175 -6.18 4.35 13.70
N GLY A 176 -5.76 3.27 13.05
CA GLY A 176 -6.25 2.98 11.70
C GLY A 176 -5.66 1.74 11.07
N ILE A 177 -5.92 1.59 9.81
CA ILE A 177 -5.25 0.63 8.94
C ILE A 177 -4.51 1.35 7.82
N SER A 178 -3.43 0.75 7.35
CA SER A 178 -2.60 1.30 6.29
C SER A 178 -2.64 0.38 5.07
N ALA A 179 -3.16 0.88 3.96
CA ALA A 179 -3.11 0.20 2.67
C ALA A 179 -1.66 0.20 2.15
N VAL A 180 -0.93 -0.92 2.32
CA VAL A 180 0.47 -1.03 1.90
C VAL A 180 0.56 -1.27 0.40
N TYR A 181 -0.03 -2.38 -0.04
CA TYR A 181 -0.02 -2.76 -1.44
C TYR A 181 -1.22 -3.63 -1.79
N THR A 182 -1.70 -3.53 -3.03
CA THR A 182 -2.79 -4.37 -3.54
C THR A 182 -2.49 -4.76 -4.98
N PHE A 183 -2.64 -6.04 -5.27
CA PHE A 183 -2.54 -6.59 -6.62
C PHE A 183 -3.73 -7.52 -6.89
N TYR A 184 -4.15 -7.60 -8.14
CA TYR A 184 -5.38 -8.29 -8.52
C TYR A 184 -5.33 -8.80 -9.95
N ASP A 185 -6.22 -9.74 -10.24
CA ASP A 185 -6.42 -10.28 -11.59
C ASP A 185 -6.81 -9.17 -12.57
N THR A 186 -6.02 -9.04 -13.63
CA THR A 186 -6.25 -8.06 -14.70
C THR A 186 -6.84 -8.67 -15.97
N THR A 187 -7.06 -9.99 -15.98
CA THR A 187 -7.57 -10.72 -17.18
C THR A 187 -9.03 -10.39 -17.45
N ASP A 188 -9.83 -10.12 -16.43
CA ASP A 188 -11.24 -9.71 -16.56
C ASP A 188 -11.44 -8.40 -17.37
N ASN A 189 -10.36 -7.65 -17.61
CA ASN A 189 -10.36 -6.46 -18.47
C ASN A 189 -10.17 -6.79 -19.96
N LYS A 190 -9.90 -8.05 -20.33
CA LYS A 190 -9.54 -8.51 -21.68
C LYS A 190 -10.59 -9.45 -22.26
N THR A 191 -11.86 -9.12 -22.26
CA THR A 191 -12.80 -10.00 -22.92
C THR A 191 -12.95 -9.67 -24.41
N SER A 192 -12.87 -10.74 -25.17
CA SER A 192 -13.10 -10.82 -26.62
C SER A 192 -14.57 -10.55 -26.93
N PHE A 193 -14.82 -9.79 -27.98
CA PHE A 193 -16.12 -9.57 -28.60
C PHE A 193 -17.14 -8.65 -27.89
N GLY A 194 -17.07 -7.37 -28.21
CA GLY A 194 -18.26 -6.54 -28.56
C GLY A 194 -19.25 -6.12 -27.48
N THR A 195 -19.13 -6.56 -26.25
CA THR A 195 -19.95 -6.09 -25.13
C THR A 195 -19.14 -5.16 -24.22
N SER A 196 -19.72 -4.01 -23.88
CA SER A 196 -19.14 -3.04 -22.95
C SER A 196 -18.86 -3.71 -21.61
N HIS A 197 -17.63 -4.27 -21.45
CA HIS A 197 -17.26 -4.93 -20.22
C HIS A 197 -17.03 -3.89 -19.13
N LYS A 198 -17.75 -4.04 -18.03
CA LYS A 198 -17.55 -3.29 -16.80
C LYS A 198 -16.09 -3.51 -16.37
N ARG A 199 -15.31 -2.44 -16.33
CA ARG A 199 -13.98 -2.47 -15.70
C ARG A 199 -14.09 -3.13 -14.33
N ALA A 200 -13.24 -4.08 -14.07
CA ALA A 200 -13.30 -4.90 -12.85
C ALA A 200 -13.11 -4.13 -11.53
N SER A 201 -12.97 -2.85 -11.51
CA SER A 201 -12.94 -1.91 -10.35
C SER A 201 -12.42 -2.48 -9.00
N TYR A 202 -11.59 -3.56 -9.03
CA TYR A 202 -11.02 -4.21 -7.84
C TYR A 202 -10.29 -3.22 -6.92
N GLY A 203 -9.52 -2.29 -7.48
CA GLY A 203 -8.83 -1.28 -6.67
C GLY A 203 -9.79 -0.37 -5.90
N THR A 204 -10.93 0.02 -6.51
CA THR A 204 -11.96 0.79 -5.82
C THR A 204 -12.66 -0.05 -4.76
N TYR A 205 -13.04 -1.29 -5.09
CA TYR A 205 -13.65 -2.23 -4.15
C TYR A 205 -12.75 -2.46 -2.93
N ASN A 206 -11.47 -2.68 -3.16
CA ASN A 206 -10.51 -2.90 -2.10
C ASN A 206 -10.44 -1.74 -1.09
N VAL A 207 -10.38 -0.51 -1.58
CA VAL A 207 -10.39 0.67 -0.68
C VAL A 207 -11.69 0.75 0.11
N LEU A 208 -12.84 0.50 -0.52
CA LEU A 208 -14.14 0.48 0.15
C LEU A 208 -14.21 -0.62 1.22
N TRP A 209 -13.74 -1.82 0.90
CA TRP A 209 -13.67 -2.93 1.84
C TRP A 209 -12.78 -2.59 3.05
N GLN A 210 -11.62 -1.97 2.82
CA GLN A 210 -10.73 -1.55 3.89
C GLN A 210 -11.35 -0.47 4.79
N ILE A 211 -12.14 0.46 4.23
CA ILE A 211 -12.89 1.45 5.01
C ILE A 211 -13.90 0.75 5.92
N GLU A 212 -14.70 -0.18 5.38
CA GLU A 212 -15.68 -0.94 6.17
C GLU A 212 -14.99 -1.82 7.22
N TRP A 213 -13.84 -2.39 6.91
CA TRP A 213 -13.06 -3.17 7.87
C TRP A 213 -12.51 -2.29 8.99
N ALA A 214 -11.96 -1.11 8.70
CA ALA A 214 -11.54 -0.14 9.70
C ALA A 214 -12.71 0.25 10.64
N ARG A 215 -13.90 0.49 10.10
CA ARG A 215 -15.12 0.73 10.89
C ARG A 215 -15.45 -0.43 11.81
N SER A 216 -15.41 -1.66 11.31
CA SER A 216 -15.72 -2.85 12.11
C SER A 216 -14.77 -3.06 13.29
N LEU A 217 -13.54 -2.52 13.17
CA LEU A 217 -12.52 -2.51 14.21
C LEU A 217 -12.57 -1.25 15.09
N ASN A 218 -13.52 -0.33 14.88
CA ASN A 218 -13.60 0.99 15.53
C ASN A 218 -12.33 1.83 15.33
N LEU A 219 -11.66 1.68 14.17
CA LEU A 219 -10.48 2.44 13.80
C LEU A 219 -10.88 3.64 12.94
N PRO A 220 -10.53 4.88 13.36
CA PRO A 220 -11.02 6.10 12.71
C PRO A 220 -10.45 6.32 11.31
N TYR A 221 -9.27 5.74 10.98
CA TYR A 221 -8.58 6.10 9.73
C TYR A 221 -8.21 4.93 8.84
N LEU A 222 -8.31 5.17 7.51
CA LEU A 222 -7.63 4.39 6.48
C LEU A 222 -6.53 5.24 5.83
N TYR A 223 -5.28 4.90 6.08
CA TYR A 223 -4.12 5.54 5.46
C TYR A 223 -3.89 5.01 4.05
N LEU A 224 -4.06 5.86 3.03
CA LEU A 224 -3.92 5.50 1.61
C LEU A 224 -2.52 5.76 1.03
N GLY A 225 -1.58 6.28 1.84
CA GLY A 225 -0.25 6.71 1.40
C GLY A 225 -0.29 8.06 0.72
N TYR A 226 0.52 8.28 -0.33
CA TYR A 226 0.66 9.59 -0.95
C TYR A 226 -0.40 9.82 -2.02
N TRP A 227 -1.02 11.00 -1.99
CA TRP A 227 -1.76 11.56 -3.09
C TRP A 227 -0.85 12.51 -3.87
N ILE A 228 -0.88 12.44 -5.20
CA ILE A 228 -0.09 13.29 -6.10
C ILE A 228 -1.03 13.71 -7.20
N LYS A 229 -1.31 15.00 -7.29
CA LYS A 229 -2.31 15.58 -8.20
C LYS A 229 -2.07 15.19 -9.66
N ASP A 230 -0.84 15.35 -10.10
CA ASP A 230 -0.45 15.17 -11.51
C ASP A 230 0.00 13.73 -11.84
N SER A 231 -0.18 12.77 -10.92
CA SER A 231 0.07 11.36 -11.16
C SER A 231 -1.22 10.57 -11.34
N GLN A 232 -1.47 10.06 -12.54
CA GLN A 232 -2.66 9.22 -12.82
C GLN A 232 -2.78 8.03 -11.86
N LYS A 233 -1.63 7.45 -11.45
CA LYS A 233 -1.57 6.31 -10.52
C LYS A 233 -1.97 6.69 -9.08
N MET A 234 -1.94 7.99 -8.70
CA MET A 234 -2.14 8.45 -7.33
C MET A 234 -3.33 9.40 -7.16
N ALA A 235 -3.75 10.09 -8.22
CA ALA A 235 -4.81 11.10 -8.17
C ALA A 235 -6.18 10.56 -7.73
N TYR A 236 -6.47 9.27 -7.97
CA TYR A 236 -7.76 8.63 -7.66
C TYR A 236 -8.12 8.69 -6.16
N LYS A 237 -7.13 8.81 -5.27
CA LYS A 237 -7.32 8.80 -3.82
C LYS A 237 -8.21 9.94 -3.31
N GLN A 238 -8.20 11.09 -4.02
CA GLN A 238 -9.09 12.22 -3.70
C GLN A 238 -10.59 11.92 -3.82
N ASN A 239 -10.96 10.79 -4.44
CA ASN A 239 -12.36 10.38 -4.62
C ASN A 239 -12.95 9.72 -3.37
N PHE A 240 -12.14 9.42 -2.35
CA PHE A 240 -12.58 8.82 -1.10
C PHE A 240 -12.67 9.91 -0.02
N LYS A 241 -13.82 10.56 0.05
CA LYS A 241 -14.08 11.69 0.97
C LYS A 241 -15.01 11.27 2.13
N PRO A 242 -14.82 11.82 3.34
CA PRO A 242 -13.85 12.86 3.69
C PRO A 242 -12.42 12.32 3.76
N LEU A 243 -11.51 13.09 3.16
CA LEU A 243 -10.08 12.77 3.05
C LEU A 243 -9.28 13.86 3.75
N GLU A 244 -8.46 13.48 4.71
CA GLU A 244 -7.48 14.36 5.31
C GLU A 244 -6.14 14.29 4.59
N LYS A 245 -5.44 15.41 4.55
CA LYS A 245 -4.11 15.59 4.00
C LYS A 245 -3.16 16.03 5.10
N LEU A 246 -1.95 15.49 5.10
CA LEU A 246 -0.90 15.96 5.98
C LEU A 246 -0.12 17.08 5.28
N ILE A 247 -0.32 18.31 5.75
CA ILE A 247 0.35 19.51 5.24
C ILE A 247 1.00 20.21 6.43
N ASP A 248 2.29 20.52 6.30
CA ASP A 248 3.08 21.22 7.32
C ASP A 248 3.03 20.54 8.72
N GLY A 249 2.88 19.21 8.73
CA GLY A 249 2.84 18.41 9.95
C GLY A 249 1.45 18.26 10.57
N GLU A 250 0.41 18.85 9.98
CA GLU A 250 -0.97 18.81 10.48
C GLU A 250 -1.91 18.07 9.51
N TRP A 251 -2.79 17.23 10.06
CA TRP A 251 -3.85 16.57 9.31
C TRP A 251 -5.07 17.48 9.21
N SER A 252 -5.52 17.77 7.98
CA SER A 252 -6.70 18.61 7.71
C SER A 252 -7.50 18.13 6.50
N LYS A 253 -8.82 18.42 6.48
CA LYS A 253 -9.74 18.10 5.37
C LYS A 253 -9.50 18.98 4.14
#